data_57607e4df6d7e9dbbd0edc3f89540d97
#
_entry.id   57607e4df6d7e9dbbd0edc3f89540d97
#
_cell.length_a   1.000
_cell.length_b   1.000
_cell.length_c   1.000
_cell.angle_alpha   90.00
_cell.angle_beta   90.00
_cell.angle_gamma   90.00
#
_symmetry.space_group_name_H-M   'P 1'
#
loop_
_entity.id
_entity.type
_entity.pdbx_description
1 polymer ?
#
loop_
_entity_poly.entity_id
_entity_poly.type
_entity_poly.pdbx_seq_one_letter_code
_entity_poly.pdbx_strand_id
1 'polypeptide(L)'
;MNITQIKLENFTVFKDAEISFDKGINIFIGENGTGKTHILKVLYSACQAANPKVSFSNKIVRTMLPDEFKISRLITRNRGNHNAKVKICAKMDEDTSTKNLTVDFNNKTKKWDALVKGEETWEKTFCEISSIFIPAKEILSNSYNLTAAVEKDNVRFDDTYIDIINSAKVDISVGRNSADRDNRLKAIEKSINGTVFYDSKKDEFYLKKGNSKQEFNLVAEGVRKMALLWQLVKNGTLEKGSVLFWDEPEVNINPAYLSVIVELLYELQKSGVQIFISTHDYMLAKYFETRRKENNSLMFHSFRRVDEIVEYSSAKKFGELKNNLIIESFDALLDEIYDLGE
;
A
#
# COMPACT_ATOMS: atom_id res chain seq x y z
N MET A 1 1.06 10.15 -12.13
CA MET A 1 0.26 10.70 -11.00
C MET A 1 1.13 10.78 -9.77
N ASN A 2 1.08 11.92 -9.08
CA ASN A 2 1.67 12.05 -7.75
C ASN A 2 0.58 12.50 -6.79
N ILE A 3 0.27 11.67 -5.80
CA ILE A 3 -0.59 12.07 -4.69
C ILE A 3 0.24 13.00 -3.81
N THR A 4 -0.27 14.20 -3.55
CA THR A 4 0.47 15.25 -2.85
C THR A 4 -0.01 15.45 -1.42
N GLN A 5 -1.29 15.16 -1.13
CA GLN A 5 -1.88 15.44 0.18
C GLN A 5 -3.16 14.61 0.40
N ILE A 6 -3.42 14.30 1.66
CA ILE A 6 -4.73 13.85 2.13
C ILE A 6 -5.19 14.72 3.30
N LYS A 7 -6.47 15.08 3.31
CA LYS A 7 -7.14 15.69 4.46
C LYS A 7 -8.29 14.80 4.92
N LEU A 8 -8.32 14.51 6.22
CA LEU A 8 -9.29 13.64 6.89
C LEU A 8 -9.98 14.44 7.99
N GLU A 9 -11.30 14.55 7.94
CA GLU A 9 -12.11 15.18 8.96
C GLU A 9 -13.13 14.15 9.50
N ASN A 10 -13.08 13.82 10.78
CA ASN A 10 -13.95 12.81 11.44
C ASN A 10 -13.96 11.45 10.72
N PHE A 11 -12.85 11.00 10.23
CA PHE A 11 -12.75 9.76 9.47
C PHE A 11 -11.97 8.70 10.25
N THR A 12 -12.61 7.56 10.53
CA THR A 12 -12.09 6.43 11.32
C THR A 12 -11.51 6.87 12.66
N VAL A 13 -10.18 6.87 12.82
CA VAL A 13 -9.46 7.30 14.04
C VAL A 13 -9.02 8.76 13.98
N PHE A 14 -9.16 9.41 12.84
CA PHE A 14 -8.72 10.79 12.62
C PHE A 14 -9.86 11.77 12.85
N LYS A 15 -9.69 12.65 13.85
CA LYS A 15 -10.62 13.76 14.09
C LYS A 15 -10.38 14.88 13.08
N ASP A 16 -9.13 15.24 12.89
CA ASP A 16 -8.64 16.15 11.86
C ASP A 16 -7.17 15.82 11.57
N ALA A 17 -6.86 15.58 10.29
CA ALA A 17 -5.50 15.31 9.87
C ALA A 17 -5.28 15.82 8.43
N GLU A 18 -4.17 16.52 8.21
CA GLU A 18 -3.76 17.02 6.91
C GLU A 18 -2.30 16.63 6.64
N ILE A 19 -2.09 15.62 5.80
CA ILE A 19 -0.78 14.99 5.59
C ILE A 19 -0.32 15.25 4.18
N SER A 20 0.84 15.86 4.04
CA SER A 20 1.50 16.09 2.74
C SER A 20 2.49 14.97 2.44
N PHE A 21 2.54 14.56 1.17
CA PHE A 21 3.34 13.43 0.72
C PHE A 21 4.50 13.86 -0.19
N ASP A 22 5.56 13.08 -0.12
CA ASP A 22 6.67 13.15 -1.05
C ASP A 22 6.31 12.42 -2.36
N LYS A 23 6.90 12.86 -3.48
CA LYS A 23 6.69 12.22 -4.79
C LYS A 23 7.31 10.84 -4.93
N GLY A 24 8.20 10.45 -4.01
CA GLY A 24 8.91 9.17 -4.00
C GLY A 24 8.28 8.19 -3.02
N ILE A 25 8.99 7.90 -1.94
CA ILE A 25 8.58 6.93 -0.93
C ILE A 25 8.02 7.64 0.30
N ASN A 26 6.85 7.21 0.75
CA ASN A 26 6.20 7.67 1.98
C ASN A 26 6.02 6.48 2.93
N ILE A 27 6.58 6.56 4.12
CA ILE A 27 6.57 5.48 5.11
C ILE A 27 5.75 5.89 6.32
N PHE A 28 4.67 5.17 6.58
CA PHE A 28 3.78 5.36 7.72
C PHE A 28 4.22 4.45 8.86
N ILE A 29 4.54 5.05 10.00
CA ILE A 29 5.08 4.38 11.17
C ILE A 29 4.18 4.67 12.37
N GLY A 30 4.09 3.75 13.31
CA GLY A 30 3.35 3.98 14.57
C GLY A 30 2.65 2.73 15.07
N GLU A 31 1.96 2.88 16.18
CA GLU A 31 1.24 1.82 16.90
C GLU A 31 0.16 1.16 16.04
N ASN A 32 -0.24 -0.04 16.47
CA ASN A 32 -1.41 -0.70 15.91
C ASN A 32 -2.68 0.13 16.20
N GLY A 33 -3.56 0.19 15.20
CA GLY A 33 -4.83 0.90 15.33
C GLY A 33 -4.74 2.43 15.19
N THR A 34 -3.59 3.00 14.80
CA THR A 34 -3.45 4.45 14.52
C THR A 34 -3.90 4.88 13.11
N GLY A 35 -4.42 3.95 12.31
CA GLY A 35 -5.03 4.26 11.02
C GLY A 35 -4.10 4.25 9.80
N LYS A 36 -2.86 3.76 9.92
CA LYS A 36 -1.91 3.63 8.80
C LYS A 36 -2.52 2.92 7.59
N THR A 37 -3.02 1.71 7.78
CA THR A 37 -3.70 0.92 6.74
C THR A 37 -4.96 1.62 6.20
N HIS A 38 -5.69 2.38 7.04
CA HIS A 38 -6.86 3.15 6.57
C HIS A 38 -6.45 4.24 5.58
N ILE A 39 -5.37 4.98 5.85
CA ILE A 39 -4.83 5.97 4.91
C ILE A 39 -4.44 5.29 3.60
N LEU A 40 -3.66 4.19 3.64
CA LEU A 40 -3.27 3.45 2.44
C LEU A 40 -4.49 3.03 1.60
N LYS A 41 -5.52 2.45 2.24
CA LYS A 41 -6.75 1.99 1.57
C LYS A 41 -7.55 3.12 0.94
N VAL A 42 -7.62 4.29 1.59
CA VAL A 42 -8.30 5.48 1.04
C VAL A 42 -7.54 6.04 -0.17
N LEU A 43 -6.22 6.17 -0.06
CA LEU A 43 -5.39 6.64 -1.17
C LEU A 43 -5.46 5.67 -2.36
N TYR A 44 -5.41 4.37 -2.09
CA TYR A 44 -5.60 3.33 -3.11
C TYR A 44 -6.99 3.44 -3.77
N SER A 45 -8.04 3.59 -2.98
CA SER A 45 -9.42 3.74 -3.49
C SER A 45 -9.56 4.96 -4.40
N ALA A 46 -8.86 6.06 -4.10
CA ALA A 46 -8.83 7.24 -4.95
C ALA A 46 -8.10 6.99 -6.28
N CYS A 47 -6.98 6.26 -6.25
CA CYS A 47 -6.30 5.87 -7.50
C CYS A 47 -7.20 4.97 -8.36
N GLN A 48 -7.89 4.01 -7.77
CA GLN A 48 -8.82 3.13 -8.48
C GLN A 48 -10.02 3.89 -9.07
N ALA A 49 -10.49 4.95 -8.39
CA ALA A 49 -11.56 5.82 -8.88
C ALA A 49 -11.14 6.72 -10.05
N ALA A 50 -9.91 6.64 -10.54
CA ALA A 50 -9.51 7.20 -11.82
C ALA A 50 -10.11 6.40 -13.01
N ASN A 51 -10.52 5.16 -12.78
CA ASN A 51 -11.30 4.39 -13.73
C ASN A 51 -12.78 4.78 -13.62
N PRO A 52 -13.45 5.25 -14.70
CA PRO A 52 -14.85 5.68 -14.66
C PRO A 52 -15.85 4.59 -14.23
N LYS A 53 -15.44 3.33 -14.22
CA LYS A 53 -16.26 2.20 -13.76
C LYS A 53 -16.21 1.99 -12.25
N VAL A 54 -15.34 2.70 -11.55
CA VAL A 54 -15.08 2.52 -10.10
C VAL A 54 -15.53 3.75 -9.33
N SER A 55 -16.63 3.63 -8.60
CA SER A 55 -17.07 4.68 -7.68
C SER A 55 -16.12 4.80 -6.48
N PHE A 56 -15.66 6.01 -6.16
CA PHE A 56 -14.75 6.27 -5.05
C PHE A 56 -15.32 5.83 -3.70
N SER A 57 -16.55 6.24 -3.40
CA SER A 57 -17.22 5.89 -2.14
C SER A 57 -17.46 4.39 -2.00
N ASN A 58 -17.87 3.72 -3.07
CA ASN A 58 -18.03 2.27 -3.08
C ASN A 58 -16.67 1.57 -2.86
N LYS A 59 -15.60 2.01 -3.54
CA LYS A 59 -14.27 1.40 -3.39
C LYS A 59 -13.74 1.53 -1.96
N ILE A 60 -13.95 2.68 -1.29
CA ILE A 60 -13.64 2.84 0.14
C ILE A 60 -14.37 1.77 0.98
N VAL A 61 -15.66 1.59 0.75
CA VAL A 61 -16.47 0.62 1.51
C VAL A 61 -15.99 -0.82 1.25
N ARG A 62 -15.69 -1.16 0.01
CA ARG A 62 -15.23 -2.51 -0.36
C ARG A 62 -13.80 -2.83 0.10
N THR A 63 -12.94 -1.84 0.24
CA THR A 63 -11.59 -2.03 0.79
C THR A 63 -11.55 -2.04 2.32
N MET A 64 -12.52 -1.39 2.99
CA MET A 64 -12.54 -1.31 4.46
C MET A 64 -13.54 -2.27 5.12
N LEU A 65 -14.51 -2.79 4.36
CA LEU A 65 -15.53 -3.72 4.79
C LEU A 65 -16.26 -3.30 6.08
N PRO A 66 -16.77 -2.06 6.20
CA PRO A 66 -17.56 -1.70 7.35
C PRO A 66 -18.84 -2.57 7.42
N ASP A 67 -19.36 -2.75 8.62
CA ASP A 67 -20.58 -3.53 8.83
C ASP A 67 -21.72 -3.03 7.95
N GLU A 68 -22.48 -3.98 7.35
CA GLU A 68 -23.56 -3.73 6.39
C GLU A 68 -23.14 -2.89 5.17
N PHE A 69 -21.84 -2.81 4.85
CA PHE A 69 -21.29 -1.95 3.81
C PHE A 69 -21.70 -0.47 3.95
N LYS A 70 -21.88 0.01 5.19
CA LYS A 70 -22.28 1.38 5.46
C LYS A 70 -21.07 2.28 5.64
N ILE A 71 -20.84 3.23 4.73
CA ILE A 71 -19.75 4.21 4.81
C ILE A 71 -19.85 5.06 6.09
N SER A 72 -21.07 5.29 6.60
CA SER A 72 -21.32 5.99 7.87
C SER A 72 -20.64 5.33 9.08
N ARG A 73 -20.29 4.04 9.02
CA ARG A 73 -19.51 3.34 10.05
C ARG A 73 -18.04 3.79 10.11
N LEU A 74 -17.56 4.47 9.07
CA LEU A 74 -16.20 5.01 9.00
C LEU A 74 -16.09 6.40 9.63
N ILE A 75 -17.17 6.96 10.19
CA ILE A 75 -17.11 8.20 10.95
C ILE A 75 -16.46 7.93 12.31
N THR A 76 -15.59 8.85 12.74
CA THR A 76 -14.98 8.80 14.08
C THR A 76 -16.05 8.66 15.15
N ARG A 77 -15.89 7.69 16.07
CA ARG A 77 -16.90 7.37 17.10
C ARG A 77 -16.94 8.47 18.16
N ASN A 78 -17.86 9.41 17.99
CA ASN A 78 -18.17 10.48 18.93
C ASN A 78 -19.68 10.58 19.15
N ARG A 79 -20.11 11.18 20.27
CA ARG A 79 -21.55 11.45 20.51
C ARG A 79 -22.03 12.58 19.58
N GLY A 80 -23.19 12.41 18.95
CA GLY A 80 -23.86 13.41 18.11
C GLY A 80 -23.89 13.07 16.63
N ASN A 81 -24.42 13.99 15.81
CA ASN A 81 -24.41 13.88 14.37
C ASN A 81 -23.12 14.51 13.83
N HIS A 82 -22.29 13.68 13.20
CA HIS A 82 -21.04 14.13 12.63
C HIS A 82 -21.03 13.91 11.12
N ASN A 83 -20.40 14.84 10.43
CA ASN A 83 -20.02 14.68 9.04
C ASN A 83 -18.57 14.25 9.00
N ALA A 84 -18.27 13.28 8.15
CA ALA A 84 -16.91 12.94 7.79
C ALA A 84 -16.60 13.45 6.39
N LYS A 85 -15.35 13.87 6.20
CA LYS A 85 -14.87 14.35 4.91
C LYS A 85 -13.47 13.82 4.66
N VAL A 86 -13.27 13.32 3.44
CA VAL A 86 -11.96 12.91 2.94
C VAL A 86 -11.68 13.68 1.67
N LYS A 87 -10.56 14.39 1.64
CA LYS A 87 -10.09 15.10 0.45
C LYS A 87 -8.70 14.60 0.08
N ILE A 88 -8.51 14.24 -1.18
CA ILE A 88 -7.23 13.81 -1.73
C ILE A 88 -6.82 14.77 -2.83
N CYS A 89 -5.56 15.17 -2.81
CA CYS A 89 -4.95 16.05 -3.79
C CYS A 89 -3.88 15.29 -4.56
N ALA A 90 -3.91 15.38 -5.88
CA ALA A 90 -2.90 14.79 -6.76
C ALA A 90 -2.63 15.67 -7.98
N LYS A 91 -1.48 15.45 -8.64
CA LYS A 91 -1.09 16.11 -9.88
C LYS A 91 -0.36 15.15 -10.82
N MET A 92 -0.31 15.47 -12.09
CA MET A 92 0.62 14.85 -13.03
C MET A 92 2.01 15.49 -12.88
N ASP A 93 3.07 14.76 -13.21
CA ASP A 93 4.45 15.26 -13.07
C ASP A 93 4.70 16.56 -13.84
N GLU A 94 4.07 16.70 -15.02
CA GLU A 94 4.23 17.84 -15.92
C GLU A 94 3.22 18.96 -15.66
N ASP A 95 2.20 18.73 -14.80
CA ASP A 95 1.14 19.68 -14.53
C ASP A 95 1.39 20.40 -13.19
N THR A 96 1.29 21.73 -13.21
CA THR A 96 1.33 22.54 -11.99
C THR A 96 -0.01 22.55 -11.25
N SER A 97 -1.09 22.14 -11.93
CA SER A 97 -2.45 22.18 -11.37
C SER A 97 -2.78 20.94 -10.55
N THR A 98 -3.09 21.13 -9.28
CA THR A 98 -3.55 20.07 -8.39
C THR A 98 -5.02 19.74 -8.66
N LYS A 99 -5.34 18.46 -8.81
CA LYS A 99 -6.71 17.93 -8.87
C LYS A 99 -7.13 17.43 -7.51
N ASN A 100 -8.40 17.58 -7.20
CA ASN A 100 -8.96 17.20 -5.90
C ASN A 100 -10.09 16.20 -6.10
N LEU A 101 -10.06 15.13 -5.30
CA LEU A 101 -11.16 14.17 -5.15
C LEU A 101 -11.64 14.25 -3.70
N THR A 102 -12.94 14.47 -3.49
CA THR A 102 -13.50 14.64 -2.14
C THR A 102 -14.73 13.75 -1.98
N VAL A 103 -14.84 13.08 -0.84
CA VAL A 103 -16.06 12.39 -0.41
C VAL A 103 -16.54 12.95 0.92
N ASP A 104 -17.83 13.30 0.97
CA ASP A 104 -18.51 13.82 2.14
C ASP A 104 -19.67 12.86 2.51
N PHE A 105 -19.78 12.47 3.78
CA PHE A 105 -20.84 11.61 4.28
C PHE A 105 -21.14 11.86 5.75
N ASN A 106 -22.29 11.38 6.22
CA ASN A 106 -22.75 11.56 7.60
C ASN A 106 -23.42 10.29 8.14
N ASN A 107 -23.85 10.33 9.40
CA ASN A 107 -24.47 9.19 10.08
C ASN A 107 -25.74 8.64 9.40
N LYS A 108 -26.35 9.40 8.51
CA LYS A 108 -27.57 9.01 7.77
C LYS A 108 -27.26 8.47 6.38
N THR A 109 -25.99 8.55 5.93
CA THR A 109 -25.58 8.07 4.63
C THR A 109 -25.78 6.55 4.54
N LYS A 110 -26.55 6.11 3.54
CA LYS A 110 -26.87 4.70 3.32
C LYS A 110 -25.79 4.04 2.49
N LYS A 111 -25.35 2.85 2.88
CA LYS A 111 -24.34 2.08 2.16
C LYS A 111 -23.14 2.96 1.78
N TRP A 112 -22.88 3.12 0.49
CA TRP A 112 -21.81 3.95 -0.10
C TRP A 112 -22.34 5.22 -0.80
N ASP A 113 -23.57 5.65 -0.50
CA ASP A 113 -24.30 6.77 -1.15
C ASP A 113 -23.79 8.12 -0.65
N ALA A 114 -22.48 8.32 -0.69
CA ALA A 114 -21.81 9.53 -0.23
C ALA A 114 -21.72 10.57 -1.36
N LEU A 115 -21.63 11.85 -0.99
CA LEU A 115 -21.42 12.93 -1.95
C LEU A 115 -19.96 12.96 -2.38
N VAL A 116 -19.70 12.62 -3.63
CA VAL A 116 -18.35 12.70 -4.22
C VAL A 116 -18.25 13.93 -5.12
N LYS A 117 -17.13 14.64 -5.04
CA LYS A 117 -16.83 15.84 -5.84
C LYS A 117 -15.47 15.70 -6.50
N GLY A 118 -15.38 16.16 -7.74
CA GLY A 118 -14.15 16.17 -8.51
C GLY A 118 -13.91 14.91 -9.35
N GLU A 119 -14.83 13.93 -9.36
CA GLU A 119 -14.70 12.66 -10.10
C GLU A 119 -14.39 12.90 -11.59
N GLU A 120 -15.18 13.68 -12.29
CA GLU A 120 -15.00 13.91 -13.73
C GLU A 120 -13.59 14.43 -14.08
N THR A 121 -13.09 15.41 -13.30
CA THR A 121 -11.75 15.96 -13.51
C THR A 121 -10.67 14.96 -13.14
N TRP A 122 -10.90 14.15 -12.08
CA TRP A 122 -10.01 13.11 -11.62
C TRP A 122 -9.85 11.99 -12.64
N GLU A 123 -10.95 11.47 -13.15
CA GLU A 123 -11.01 10.47 -14.21
C GLU A 123 -10.31 10.94 -15.48
N LYS A 124 -10.67 12.14 -16.00
CA LYS A 124 -10.04 12.70 -17.20
C LYS A 124 -8.52 12.87 -17.06
N THR A 125 -8.04 13.16 -15.85
CA THR A 125 -6.61 13.43 -15.63
C THR A 125 -5.81 12.15 -15.37
N PHE A 126 -6.40 11.15 -14.70
CA PHE A 126 -5.66 10.01 -14.15
C PHE A 126 -6.13 8.63 -14.67
N CYS A 127 -6.97 8.55 -15.71
CA CYS A 127 -7.57 7.29 -16.20
C CYS A 127 -6.55 6.21 -16.62
N GLU A 128 -5.32 6.58 -16.96
CA GLU A 128 -4.26 5.64 -17.39
C GLU A 128 -3.34 5.20 -16.24
N ILE A 129 -3.62 5.64 -15.01
CA ILE A 129 -2.76 5.35 -13.89
C ILE A 129 -3.02 3.96 -13.32
N SER A 130 -1.98 3.14 -13.29
CA SER A 130 -1.99 1.87 -12.56
C SER A 130 -1.73 2.10 -11.07
N SER A 131 -2.50 1.46 -10.22
CA SER A 131 -2.26 1.45 -8.78
C SER A 131 -2.39 0.04 -8.22
N ILE A 132 -1.49 -0.30 -7.30
CA ILE A 132 -1.36 -1.65 -6.74
C ILE A 132 -1.38 -1.54 -5.23
N PHE A 133 -2.17 -2.41 -4.59
CA PHE A 133 -2.15 -2.58 -3.15
C PHE A 133 -1.67 -4.00 -2.81
N ILE A 134 -0.55 -4.11 -2.10
CA ILE A 134 -0.05 -5.37 -1.55
C ILE A 134 -0.44 -5.42 -0.08
N PRO A 135 -1.40 -6.27 0.31
CA PRO A 135 -1.83 -6.40 1.70
C PRO A 135 -0.78 -7.11 2.56
N ALA A 136 -0.86 -6.91 3.88
CA ALA A 136 0.08 -7.49 4.84
C ALA A 136 0.15 -9.02 4.75
N LYS A 137 -1.01 -9.67 4.57
CA LYS A 137 -1.07 -11.13 4.40
C LYS A 137 -0.93 -11.52 2.93
N GLU A 138 -0.08 -12.48 2.66
CA GLU A 138 0.06 -13.10 1.34
C GLU A 138 -1.22 -13.86 0.97
N ILE A 139 -1.68 -13.75 -0.27
CA ILE A 139 -2.95 -14.33 -0.72
C ILE A 139 -2.83 -15.22 -1.96
N LEU A 140 -1.75 -15.14 -2.74
CA LEU A 140 -1.64 -15.90 -3.98
C LEU A 140 -1.67 -17.42 -3.76
N SER A 141 -1.17 -17.87 -2.60
CA SER A 141 -1.28 -19.28 -2.20
C SER A 141 -2.73 -19.77 -2.01
N ASN A 142 -3.66 -18.84 -1.76
CA ASN A 142 -5.07 -19.13 -1.54
C ASN A 142 -5.97 -18.50 -2.63
N SER A 143 -5.41 -18.18 -3.79
CA SER A 143 -6.13 -17.47 -4.86
C SER A 143 -7.05 -18.34 -5.70
N TYR A 144 -6.92 -19.67 -5.59
CA TYR A 144 -7.74 -20.62 -6.35
C TYR A 144 -9.23 -20.34 -6.15
N ASN A 145 -9.92 -20.06 -7.25
CA ASN A 145 -11.36 -19.79 -7.32
C ASN A 145 -11.90 -18.69 -6.38
N LEU A 146 -11.02 -17.94 -5.69
CA LEU A 146 -11.43 -16.93 -4.71
C LEU A 146 -12.17 -15.75 -5.37
N THR A 147 -11.67 -15.25 -6.49
CA THR A 147 -12.29 -14.15 -7.23
C THR A 147 -13.72 -14.50 -7.62
N ALA A 148 -13.93 -15.70 -8.19
CA ALA A 148 -15.26 -16.16 -8.60
C ALA A 148 -16.21 -16.37 -7.40
N ALA A 149 -15.69 -16.79 -6.25
CA ALA A 149 -16.49 -16.94 -5.03
C ALA A 149 -16.95 -15.58 -4.47
N VAL A 150 -16.10 -14.55 -4.54
CA VAL A 150 -16.44 -13.19 -4.12
C VAL A 150 -17.44 -12.54 -5.10
N GLU A 151 -17.25 -12.71 -6.41
CA GLU A 151 -18.18 -12.19 -7.44
C GLU A 151 -19.60 -12.77 -7.32
N LYS A 152 -19.72 -14.00 -6.82
CA LYS A 152 -21.02 -14.66 -6.56
C LYS A 152 -21.60 -14.33 -5.17
N ASP A 153 -21.05 -13.36 -4.44
CA ASP A 153 -21.44 -13.01 -3.07
C ASP A 153 -21.40 -14.18 -2.06
N ASN A 154 -20.67 -15.25 -2.37
CA ASN A 154 -20.52 -16.42 -1.49
C ASN A 154 -19.55 -16.16 -0.33
N VAL A 155 -18.61 -15.22 -0.52
CA VAL A 155 -17.58 -14.85 0.48
C VAL A 155 -17.40 -13.35 0.48
N ARG A 156 -17.39 -12.73 1.68
CA ARG A 156 -16.97 -11.33 1.84
C ARG A 156 -15.47 -11.26 1.95
N PHE A 157 -14.84 -10.52 1.05
CA PHE A 157 -13.41 -10.31 1.07
C PHE A 157 -13.07 -8.84 0.76
N ASP A 158 -11.98 -8.35 1.34
CA ASP A 158 -11.47 -7.01 1.07
C ASP A 158 -10.99 -6.92 -0.39
N ASP A 159 -11.46 -5.91 -1.10
CA ASP A 159 -11.13 -5.71 -2.52
C ASP A 159 -9.61 -5.64 -2.77
N THR A 160 -8.80 -5.19 -1.82
CA THR A 160 -7.34 -5.13 -2.00
C THR A 160 -6.75 -6.50 -2.31
N TYR A 161 -7.30 -7.57 -1.73
CA TYR A 161 -6.88 -8.95 -1.99
C TYR A 161 -7.34 -9.46 -3.36
N ILE A 162 -8.56 -9.11 -3.76
CA ILE A 162 -9.09 -9.50 -5.07
C ILE A 162 -8.34 -8.77 -6.19
N ASP A 163 -8.12 -7.48 -6.01
CA ASP A 163 -7.41 -6.64 -6.97
C ASP A 163 -5.97 -7.12 -7.18
N ILE A 164 -5.25 -7.51 -6.12
CA ILE A 164 -3.87 -7.99 -6.23
C ILE A 164 -3.79 -9.36 -6.90
N ILE A 165 -4.75 -10.26 -6.64
CA ILE A 165 -4.85 -11.55 -7.34
C ILE A 165 -5.06 -11.31 -8.84
N ASN A 166 -6.00 -10.44 -9.20
CA ASN A 166 -6.29 -10.10 -10.59
C ASN A 166 -5.06 -9.46 -11.25
N SER A 167 -4.38 -8.54 -10.57
CA SER A 167 -3.15 -7.91 -11.06
C SER A 167 -2.01 -8.92 -11.28
N ALA A 168 -1.89 -9.91 -10.42
CA ALA A 168 -0.88 -10.97 -10.55
C ALA A 168 -1.21 -11.96 -11.70
N LYS A 169 -2.50 -12.14 -12.04
CA LYS A 169 -2.97 -13.02 -13.12
C LYS A 169 -2.88 -12.38 -14.51
N VAL A 170 -2.60 -11.07 -14.61
CA VAL A 170 -2.41 -10.41 -15.91
C VAL A 170 -1.29 -11.10 -16.67
N ASP A 171 -1.53 -11.39 -17.96
CA ASP A 171 -0.55 -12.02 -18.82
C ASP A 171 0.70 -11.17 -18.97
N ILE A 172 1.83 -11.86 -19.10
CA ILE A 172 3.11 -11.20 -19.30
C ILE A 172 3.06 -10.45 -20.63
N SER A 173 3.34 -9.15 -20.60
CA SER A 173 3.41 -8.33 -21.81
C SER A 173 4.45 -8.90 -22.78
N VAL A 174 4.01 -9.15 -24.03
CA VAL A 174 4.90 -9.62 -25.11
C VAL A 174 5.73 -8.43 -25.58
N GLY A 175 7.03 -8.43 -25.33
CA GLY A 175 7.94 -7.38 -25.76
C GLY A 175 9.31 -7.50 -25.08
N ARG A 176 10.31 -6.78 -25.60
CA ARG A 176 11.61 -6.65 -24.91
C ARG A 176 11.45 -5.77 -23.67
N ASN A 177 11.84 -6.28 -22.53
CA ASN A 177 11.97 -5.47 -21.32
C ASN A 177 13.04 -4.38 -21.53
N SER A 178 12.91 -3.24 -20.85
CA SER A 178 14.01 -2.30 -20.70
C SER A 178 15.15 -2.93 -19.88
N ALA A 179 16.38 -2.48 -20.09
CA ALA A 179 17.54 -2.96 -19.31
C ALA A 179 17.32 -2.80 -17.79
N ASP A 180 16.69 -1.70 -17.37
CA ASP A 180 16.39 -1.44 -15.96
C ASP A 180 15.36 -2.42 -15.40
N ARG A 181 14.36 -2.79 -16.20
CA ARG A 181 13.36 -3.81 -15.81
C ARG A 181 14.01 -5.18 -15.68
N ASP A 182 14.86 -5.56 -16.61
CA ASP A 182 15.61 -6.83 -16.54
C ASP A 182 16.52 -6.90 -15.32
N ASN A 183 17.20 -5.81 -14.96
CA ASN A 183 18.03 -5.75 -13.76
C ASN A 183 17.22 -5.93 -12.48
N ARG A 184 16.05 -5.28 -12.37
CA ARG A 184 15.13 -5.47 -11.23
C ARG A 184 14.65 -6.91 -11.14
N LEU A 185 14.22 -7.51 -12.26
CA LEU A 185 13.79 -8.90 -12.30
C LEU A 185 14.88 -9.86 -11.84
N LYS A 186 16.11 -9.70 -12.33
CA LYS A 186 17.27 -10.52 -11.93
C LYS A 186 17.57 -10.40 -10.43
N ALA A 187 17.44 -9.21 -9.85
CA ALA A 187 17.67 -9.01 -8.42
C ALA A 187 16.65 -9.80 -7.59
N ILE A 188 15.36 -9.78 -8.00
CA ILE A 188 14.32 -10.55 -7.32
C ILE A 188 14.51 -12.06 -7.57
N GLU A 189 14.78 -12.47 -8.80
CA GLU A 189 15.05 -13.88 -9.18
C GLU A 189 16.14 -14.52 -8.32
N LYS A 190 17.22 -13.76 -8.07
CA LYS A 190 18.30 -14.19 -7.18
C LYS A 190 17.79 -14.40 -5.74
N SER A 191 16.93 -13.53 -5.24
CA SER A 191 16.42 -13.60 -3.87
C SER A 191 15.43 -14.75 -3.67
N ILE A 192 14.58 -15.04 -4.68
CA ILE A 192 13.60 -16.14 -4.62
C ILE A 192 14.16 -17.46 -5.18
N ASN A 193 15.37 -17.42 -5.76
CA ASN A 193 16.00 -18.54 -6.45
C ASN A 193 15.06 -19.19 -7.49
N GLY A 194 14.46 -18.35 -8.35
CA GLY A 194 13.53 -18.84 -9.37
C GLY A 194 12.73 -17.73 -10.06
N THR A 195 11.72 -18.13 -10.82
CA THR A 195 10.76 -17.26 -11.51
C THR A 195 9.33 -17.69 -11.19
N VAL A 196 8.38 -16.78 -11.36
CA VAL A 196 6.95 -17.10 -11.12
C VAL A 196 6.31 -17.60 -12.41
N PHE A 197 5.42 -18.55 -12.28
CA PHE A 197 4.58 -19.05 -13.35
C PHE A 197 3.13 -19.18 -12.85
N TYR A 198 2.20 -18.57 -13.57
CA TYR A 198 0.78 -18.74 -13.36
C TYR A 198 0.22 -19.72 -14.38
N ASP A 199 -0.44 -20.78 -13.91
CA ASP A 199 -1.12 -21.77 -14.73
C ASP A 199 -2.60 -21.42 -14.80
N SER A 200 -3.03 -20.80 -15.91
CA SER A 200 -4.41 -20.35 -16.09
C SER A 200 -5.42 -21.51 -16.18
N LYS A 201 -4.98 -22.73 -16.53
CA LYS A 201 -5.86 -23.92 -16.57
C LYS A 201 -6.18 -24.46 -15.18
N LYS A 202 -5.24 -24.32 -14.25
CA LYS A 202 -5.39 -24.76 -12.86
C LYS A 202 -5.76 -23.64 -11.90
N ASP A 203 -5.69 -22.36 -12.36
CA ASP A 203 -5.85 -21.15 -11.54
C ASP A 203 -4.88 -21.10 -10.36
N GLU A 204 -3.61 -21.50 -10.57
CA GLU A 204 -2.60 -21.64 -9.53
C GLU A 204 -1.28 -20.99 -9.90
N PHE A 205 -0.56 -20.49 -8.88
CA PHE A 205 0.79 -19.96 -9.00
C PHE A 205 1.83 -20.98 -8.60
N TYR A 206 2.97 -20.96 -9.30
CA TYR A 206 4.13 -21.83 -9.10
C TYR A 206 5.41 -21.03 -9.05
N LEU A 207 6.35 -21.46 -8.21
CA LEU A 207 7.75 -21.04 -8.26
C LEU A 207 8.52 -22.03 -9.14
N LYS A 208 9.08 -21.55 -10.26
CA LYS A 208 9.87 -22.35 -11.18
C LYS A 208 11.37 -22.18 -10.86
N LYS A 209 12.04 -23.31 -10.56
CA LYS A 209 13.49 -23.41 -10.30
C LYS A 209 14.11 -24.33 -11.33
N GLY A 210 14.77 -23.79 -12.34
CA GLY A 210 15.27 -24.60 -13.47
C GLY A 210 14.13 -25.36 -14.14
N ASN A 211 14.17 -26.68 -14.14
CA ASN A 211 13.13 -27.55 -14.73
C ASN A 211 12.04 -27.97 -13.74
N SER A 212 12.18 -27.66 -12.46
CA SER A 212 11.17 -28.02 -11.44
C SER A 212 10.17 -26.90 -11.23
N LYS A 213 8.92 -27.27 -10.91
CA LYS A 213 7.87 -26.36 -10.50
C LYS A 213 7.46 -26.73 -9.08
N GLN A 214 7.34 -25.74 -8.21
CA GLN A 214 6.90 -25.89 -6.85
C GLN A 214 5.63 -25.07 -6.65
N GLU A 215 4.59 -25.67 -6.11
CA GLU A 215 3.32 -25.02 -5.79
C GLU A 215 3.53 -23.92 -4.74
N PHE A 216 2.86 -22.79 -4.88
CA PHE A 216 3.03 -21.66 -3.93
C PHE A 216 2.72 -22.07 -2.49
N ASN A 217 1.78 -22.98 -2.26
CA ASN A 217 1.46 -23.49 -0.92
C ASN A 217 2.65 -24.18 -0.20
N LEU A 218 3.62 -24.67 -0.97
CA LEU A 218 4.85 -25.29 -0.45
C LEU A 218 6.03 -24.31 -0.38
N VAL A 219 5.85 -23.06 -0.79
CA VAL A 219 6.88 -22.01 -0.76
C VAL A 219 6.71 -21.17 0.50
N ALA A 220 7.80 -20.80 1.16
CA ALA A 220 7.78 -19.92 2.33
C ALA A 220 7.14 -18.56 2.00
N GLU A 221 6.33 -18.02 2.92
CA GLU A 221 5.52 -16.80 2.70
C GLU A 221 6.37 -15.60 2.27
N GLY A 222 7.51 -15.36 2.90
CA GLY A 222 8.40 -14.27 2.51
C GLY A 222 8.92 -14.39 1.07
N VAL A 223 9.16 -15.64 0.60
CA VAL A 223 9.54 -15.89 -0.80
C VAL A 223 8.35 -15.61 -1.73
N ARG A 224 7.11 -15.97 -1.33
CA ARG A 224 5.89 -15.67 -2.11
C ARG A 224 5.63 -14.17 -2.26
N LYS A 225 5.87 -13.37 -1.21
CA LYS A 225 5.78 -11.90 -1.29
C LYS A 225 6.76 -11.31 -2.29
N MET A 226 8.01 -11.78 -2.28
CA MET A 226 9.01 -11.39 -3.29
C MET A 226 8.63 -11.88 -4.68
N ALA A 227 8.09 -13.07 -4.79
CA ALA A 227 7.60 -13.66 -6.04
C ALA A 227 6.42 -12.87 -6.64
N LEU A 228 5.49 -12.39 -5.79
CA LEU A 228 4.43 -11.46 -6.21
C LEU A 228 5.03 -10.18 -6.82
N LEU A 229 6.00 -9.57 -6.16
CA LEU A 229 6.64 -8.35 -6.67
C LEU A 229 7.33 -8.61 -8.02
N TRP A 230 8.01 -9.76 -8.17
CA TRP A 230 8.56 -10.20 -9.45
C TRP A 230 7.48 -10.28 -10.54
N GLN A 231 6.34 -10.89 -10.23
CA GLN A 231 5.22 -11.06 -11.18
C GLN A 231 4.66 -9.70 -11.62
N LEU A 232 4.45 -8.76 -10.70
CA LEU A 232 3.92 -7.41 -10.99
C LEU A 232 4.90 -6.58 -11.83
N VAL A 233 6.20 -6.70 -11.60
CA VAL A 233 7.22 -6.08 -12.46
C VAL A 233 7.25 -6.76 -13.82
N LYS A 234 7.16 -8.10 -13.87
CA LYS A 234 7.27 -8.89 -15.11
C LYS A 234 6.10 -8.65 -16.05
N ASN A 235 4.87 -8.58 -15.54
CA ASN A 235 3.68 -8.37 -16.36
C ASN A 235 3.39 -6.89 -16.69
N GLY A 236 4.20 -5.95 -16.16
CA GLY A 236 4.08 -4.52 -16.44
C GLY A 236 3.06 -3.79 -15.59
N THR A 237 2.41 -4.46 -14.63
CA THR A 237 1.45 -3.80 -13.74
C THR A 237 2.15 -2.78 -12.83
N LEU A 238 3.38 -3.06 -12.43
CA LEU A 238 4.23 -2.18 -11.63
C LEU A 238 5.34 -1.57 -12.50
N GLU A 239 5.05 -0.40 -13.08
CA GLU A 239 5.95 0.31 -13.99
C GLU A 239 5.93 1.84 -13.76
N LYS A 240 6.64 2.59 -14.60
CA LYS A 240 6.73 4.05 -14.50
C LYS A 240 5.34 4.70 -14.47
N GLY A 241 5.13 5.59 -13.49
CA GLY A 241 3.89 6.33 -13.29
C GLY A 241 2.85 5.60 -12.45
N SER A 242 3.07 4.32 -12.10
CA SER A 242 2.18 3.61 -11.17
C SER A 242 2.34 4.09 -9.73
N VAL A 243 1.36 3.76 -8.88
CA VAL A 243 1.38 4.02 -7.44
C VAL A 243 1.33 2.68 -6.70
N LEU A 244 2.32 2.42 -5.85
CA LEU A 244 2.39 1.21 -5.04
C LEU A 244 2.02 1.52 -3.59
N PHE A 245 1.07 0.77 -3.06
CA PHE A 245 0.73 0.70 -1.64
C PHE A 245 1.14 -0.66 -1.10
N TRP A 246 1.95 -0.69 -0.05
CA TRP A 246 2.36 -1.95 0.57
C TRP A 246 2.18 -1.89 2.09
N ASP A 247 1.26 -2.70 2.59
CA ASP A 247 0.96 -2.80 4.00
C ASP A 247 1.86 -3.85 4.64
N GLU A 248 2.66 -3.46 5.62
CA GLU A 248 3.56 -4.31 6.41
C GLU A 248 4.43 -5.27 5.56
N PRO A 249 5.32 -4.74 4.69
CA PRO A 249 6.15 -5.59 3.83
C PRO A 249 7.04 -6.57 4.60
N GLU A 250 7.43 -6.24 5.83
CA GLU A 250 8.30 -7.04 6.70
C GLU A 250 7.65 -8.31 7.25
N VAL A 251 6.33 -8.35 7.34
CA VAL A 251 5.61 -9.48 7.98
C VAL A 251 5.95 -10.80 7.28
N ASN A 252 6.38 -11.80 8.08
CA ASN A 252 6.78 -13.13 7.62
C ASN A 252 7.98 -13.16 6.63
N ILE A 253 8.76 -12.08 6.57
CA ILE A 253 10.00 -12.03 5.81
C ILE A 253 11.20 -12.16 6.76
N ASN A 254 12.16 -13.00 6.40
CA ASN A 254 13.41 -13.08 7.14
C ASN A 254 14.13 -11.72 7.13
N PRO A 255 14.54 -11.17 8.27
CA PRO A 255 15.22 -9.86 8.35
C PRO A 255 16.39 -9.68 7.38
N ALA A 256 17.09 -10.75 7.03
CA ALA A 256 18.18 -10.71 6.04
C ALA A 256 17.73 -10.23 4.64
N TYR A 257 16.44 -10.33 4.30
CA TYR A 257 15.91 -9.89 3.01
C TYR A 257 15.35 -8.46 3.03
N LEU A 258 15.21 -7.82 4.20
CA LEU A 258 14.66 -6.46 4.31
C LEU A 258 15.50 -5.44 3.53
N SER A 259 16.83 -5.55 3.57
CA SER A 259 17.70 -4.67 2.79
C SER A 259 17.49 -4.82 1.28
N VAL A 260 17.23 -6.04 0.79
CA VAL A 260 16.95 -6.31 -0.62
C VAL A 260 15.64 -5.69 -1.06
N ILE A 261 14.60 -5.78 -0.21
CA ILE A 261 13.30 -5.14 -0.45
C ILE A 261 13.48 -3.62 -0.57
N VAL A 262 14.20 -3.02 0.37
CA VAL A 262 14.44 -1.56 0.37
C VAL A 262 15.19 -1.11 -0.88
N GLU A 263 16.23 -1.83 -1.29
CA GLU A 263 16.97 -1.52 -2.52
C GLU A 263 16.08 -1.61 -3.76
N LEU A 264 15.23 -2.64 -3.83
CA LEU A 264 14.27 -2.80 -4.92
C LEU A 264 13.23 -1.68 -4.96
N LEU A 265 12.70 -1.26 -3.80
CA LEU A 265 11.74 -0.16 -3.71
C LEU A 265 12.39 1.18 -4.12
N TYR A 266 13.66 1.41 -3.81
CA TYR A 266 14.39 2.55 -4.32
C TYR A 266 14.58 2.51 -5.84
N GLU A 267 14.84 1.34 -6.42
CA GLU A 267 14.92 1.20 -7.89
C GLU A 267 13.56 1.42 -8.57
N LEU A 268 12.45 0.99 -7.94
CA LEU A 268 11.09 1.30 -8.41
C LEU A 268 10.81 2.81 -8.31
N GLN A 269 11.16 3.46 -7.21
CA GLN A 269 11.04 4.90 -7.04
C GLN A 269 11.80 5.67 -8.12
N LYS A 270 13.04 5.29 -8.43
CA LYS A 270 13.83 5.89 -9.51
C LYS A 270 13.18 5.72 -10.88
N SER A 271 12.46 4.63 -11.10
CA SER A 271 11.74 4.42 -12.35
C SER A 271 10.44 5.24 -12.46
N GLY A 272 10.11 6.02 -11.44
CA GLY A 272 8.94 6.91 -11.41
C GLY A 272 7.69 6.30 -10.78
N VAL A 273 7.84 5.31 -9.90
CA VAL A 273 6.76 4.76 -9.06
C VAL A 273 6.68 5.58 -7.78
N GLN A 274 5.51 6.10 -7.43
CA GLN A 274 5.26 6.64 -6.09
C GLN A 274 4.88 5.49 -5.15
N ILE A 275 5.47 5.47 -3.95
CA ILE A 275 5.37 4.32 -3.04
C ILE A 275 4.88 4.77 -1.67
N PHE A 276 3.88 4.06 -1.14
CA PHE A 276 3.34 4.24 0.20
C PHE A 276 3.46 2.93 0.97
N ILE A 277 4.10 2.97 2.14
CA ILE A 277 4.35 1.79 2.97
C ILE A 277 3.82 2.07 4.38
N SER A 278 3.13 1.11 4.98
CA SER A 278 2.92 1.09 6.43
C SER A 278 3.89 0.09 7.06
N THR A 279 4.46 0.42 8.19
CA THR A 279 5.33 -0.49 8.95
C THR A 279 5.32 -0.15 10.44
N HIS A 280 5.62 -1.13 11.26
CA HIS A 280 5.97 -0.97 12.67
C HIS A 280 7.33 -1.60 13.00
N ASP A 281 8.11 -1.93 11.97
CA ASP A 281 9.43 -2.55 12.09
C ASP A 281 10.56 -1.51 12.05
N TYR A 282 11.38 -1.51 13.12
CA TYR A 282 12.54 -0.61 13.26
C TYR A 282 13.58 -0.87 12.16
N MET A 283 13.88 -2.14 11.88
CA MET A 283 14.94 -2.50 10.92
C MET A 283 14.58 -2.05 9.52
N LEU A 284 13.32 -2.28 9.09
CA LEU A 284 12.87 -1.84 7.79
C LEU A 284 12.95 -0.31 7.65
N ALA A 285 12.43 0.43 8.63
CA ALA A 285 12.48 1.90 8.64
C ALA A 285 13.94 2.40 8.61
N LYS A 286 14.83 1.76 9.38
CA LYS A 286 16.25 2.12 9.44
C LYS A 286 17.00 1.77 8.14
N TYR A 287 16.64 0.67 7.48
CA TYR A 287 17.21 0.35 6.16
C TYR A 287 16.82 1.41 5.12
N PHE A 288 15.61 1.95 5.13
CA PHE A 288 15.25 3.07 4.24
C PHE A 288 16.13 4.30 4.49
N GLU A 289 16.44 4.62 5.74
CA GLU A 289 17.33 5.74 6.04
C GLU A 289 18.78 5.47 5.62
N THR A 290 19.33 4.30 5.94
CA THR A 290 20.75 3.97 5.70
C THR A 290 21.08 3.66 4.25
N ARG A 291 20.12 3.17 3.45
CA ARG A 291 20.29 2.87 2.03
C ARG A 291 19.90 4.03 1.11
N ARG A 292 19.43 5.13 1.68
CA ARG A 292 19.04 6.33 0.93
C ARG A 292 20.24 6.92 0.22
N LYS A 293 20.10 7.18 -1.10
CA LYS A 293 21.05 7.93 -1.92
C LYS A 293 20.55 9.37 -2.10
N GLU A 294 21.45 10.29 -2.50
CA GLU A 294 21.13 11.73 -2.65
C GLU A 294 19.89 12.01 -3.51
N ASN A 295 19.67 11.21 -4.54
CA ASN A 295 18.55 11.37 -5.49
C ASN A 295 17.27 10.65 -5.03
N ASN A 296 17.25 9.99 -3.87
CA ASN A 296 16.07 9.33 -3.38
C ASN A 296 15.18 10.29 -2.61
N SER A 297 13.92 10.32 -2.98
CA SER A 297 12.85 11.11 -2.38
C SER A 297 12.14 10.24 -1.34
N LEU A 298 12.20 10.63 -0.07
CA LEU A 298 11.71 9.83 1.06
C LEU A 298 11.14 10.74 2.14
N MET A 299 9.97 10.40 2.65
CA MET A 299 9.30 11.03 3.78
C MET A 299 8.81 9.95 4.75
N PHE A 300 9.04 10.16 6.04
CA PHE A 300 8.47 9.38 7.11
C PHE A 300 7.30 10.11 7.75
N HIS A 301 6.28 9.37 8.17
CA HIS A 301 5.10 9.87 8.85
C HIS A 301 4.86 9.02 10.08
N SER A 302 4.99 9.57 11.28
CA SER A 302 4.71 8.87 12.54
C SER A 302 3.29 9.14 13.00
N PHE A 303 2.66 8.12 13.57
CA PHE A 303 1.32 8.17 14.15
C PHE A 303 1.34 7.59 15.55
N ARG A 304 0.86 8.37 16.53
CA ARG A 304 0.75 7.97 17.92
C ARG A 304 -0.64 8.28 18.44
N ARG A 305 -1.18 7.38 19.24
CA ARG A 305 -2.41 7.67 19.97
C ARG A 305 -2.07 8.37 21.28
N VAL A 306 -2.62 9.58 21.44
CA VAL A 306 -2.58 10.34 22.69
C VAL A 306 -4.03 10.50 23.13
N ASP A 307 -4.39 9.87 24.24
CA ASP A 307 -5.78 9.72 24.68
C ASP A 307 -6.67 9.10 23.58
N GLU A 308 -7.67 9.84 23.11
CA GLU A 308 -8.62 9.43 22.07
C GLU A 308 -8.25 9.98 20.67
N ILE A 309 -7.14 10.71 20.54
CA ILE A 309 -6.74 11.42 19.32
C ILE A 309 -5.50 10.78 18.73
N VAL A 310 -5.46 10.65 17.41
CA VAL A 310 -4.23 10.27 16.70
C VAL A 310 -3.48 11.53 16.30
N GLU A 311 -2.33 11.73 16.91
CA GLU A 311 -1.36 12.73 16.50
C GLU A 311 -0.44 12.17 15.41
N TYR A 312 0.06 13.05 14.54
CA TYR A 312 1.01 12.67 13.50
C TYR A 312 2.12 13.70 13.35
N SER A 313 3.27 13.25 12.90
CA SER A 313 4.36 14.12 12.48
C SER A 313 5.02 13.57 11.21
N SER A 314 5.66 14.45 10.44
CA SER A 314 6.35 14.07 9.21
C SER A 314 7.76 14.62 9.21
N ALA A 315 8.74 13.81 8.79
CA ALA A 315 10.15 14.19 8.70
C ALA A 315 10.85 13.45 7.55
N LYS A 316 11.93 14.05 7.04
CA LYS A 316 12.76 13.42 6.00
C LYS A 316 13.72 12.36 6.53
N LYS A 317 13.99 12.36 7.83
CA LYS A 317 14.81 11.38 8.52
C LYS A 317 14.02 10.70 9.61
N PHE A 318 14.26 9.41 9.78
CA PHE A 318 13.56 8.58 10.75
C PHE A 318 13.78 9.07 12.20
N GLY A 319 15.03 9.48 12.53
CA GLY A 319 15.39 9.99 13.84
C GLY A 319 14.87 11.41 14.16
N GLU A 320 14.33 12.16 13.17
CA GLU A 320 13.75 13.49 13.37
C GLU A 320 12.23 13.44 13.65
N LEU A 321 11.61 12.25 13.57
CA LEU A 321 10.19 12.08 13.84
C LEU A 321 9.88 12.33 15.33
N LYS A 322 8.88 13.16 15.59
CA LYS A 322 8.33 13.33 16.93
C LYS A 322 7.40 12.16 17.27
N ASN A 323 7.31 11.80 18.55
CA ASN A 323 6.40 10.75 19.03
C ASN A 323 6.62 9.39 18.33
N ASN A 324 7.88 9.00 18.14
CA ASN A 324 8.25 7.76 17.46
C ASN A 324 8.47 6.62 18.46
N LEU A 325 7.38 5.93 18.81
CA LEU A 325 7.42 4.80 19.76
C LEU A 325 8.32 3.65 19.32
N ILE A 326 8.59 3.50 18.00
CA ILE A 326 9.48 2.44 17.51
C ILE A 326 10.92 2.72 17.95
N ILE A 327 11.36 3.99 17.87
CA ILE A 327 12.68 4.38 18.39
C ILE A 327 12.68 4.27 19.90
N GLU A 328 11.68 4.82 20.59
CA GLU A 328 11.57 4.77 22.05
C GLU A 328 11.66 3.33 22.59
N SER A 329 10.97 2.38 21.93
CA SER A 329 11.01 0.96 22.31
C SER A 329 12.37 0.30 22.04
N PHE A 330 13.03 0.70 20.95
CA PHE A 330 14.35 0.17 20.60
C PHE A 330 15.44 0.69 21.56
N ASP A 331 15.37 1.99 21.91
CA ASP A 331 16.29 2.60 22.87
C ASP A 331 16.13 1.98 24.26
N ALA A 332 14.88 1.75 24.71
CA ALA A 332 14.61 1.06 25.97
C ALA A 332 15.20 -0.38 25.99
N LEU A 333 15.09 -1.10 24.87
CA LEU A 333 15.70 -2.43 24.76
C LEU A 333 17.23 -2.37 24.82
N LEU A 334 17.84 -1.36 24.18
CA LEU A 334 19.29 -1.17 24.27
C LEU A 334 19.74 -0.86 25.70
N ASP A 335 19.01 -0.03 26.42
CA ASP A 335 19.30 0.28 27.84
C ASP A 335 19.23 -1.01 28.68
N GLU A 336 18.21 -1.85 28.49
CA GLU A 336 18.12 -3.16 29.17
C GLU A 336 19.32 -4.07 28.85
N ILE A 337 19.80 -4.10 27.60
CA ILE A 337 20.96 -4.89 27.18
C ILE A 337 22.23 -4.35 27.85
N TYR A 338 22.41 -3.04 27.91
CA TYR A 338 23.56 -2.42 28.59
C TYR A 338 23.56 -2.69 30.11
N ASP A 339 22.38 -2.68 30.71
CA ASP A 339 22.25 -2.97 32.17
C ASP A 339 22.53 -4.45 32.47
N LEU A 340 22.33 -5.36 31.52
CA LEU A 340 22.72 -6.75 31.64
C LEU A 340 24.23 -6.98 31.47
N GLY A 341 25.00 -5.97 31.04
CA GLY A 341 26.45 -6.04 30.89
C GLY A 341 26.91 -6.85 29.66
N GLU A 342 26.05 -7.00 28.64
CA GLU A 342 26.37 -7.63 27.36
C GLU A 342 26.91 -6.63 26.32
#